data_b7e78dcfe0e43a7fea18b582c3d7ae35
#
_entry.id   b7e78dcfe0e43a7fea18b582c3d7ae35
#
_cell.length_a   1.000
_cell.length_b   1.000
_cell.length_c   1.000
_cell.angle_alpha   90.00
_cell.angle_beta   90.00
_cell.angle_gamma   90.00
#
_symmetry.space_group_name_H-M   'P 1'
#
loop_
_entity.id
_entity.type
_entity.pdbx_description
1 polymer ?
#
loop_
_entity_poly.entity_id
_entity_poly.type
_entity_poly.pdbx_seq_one_letter_code
_entity_poly.pdbx_strand_id
1 'polypeptide(L)'
;VDKYEVKKYISRVLGEQYVIPTLGIWDSFDEIDFDSLPDQFVLKCTHDSGGLVVFNDKKKLDMEETRRKIIQSLQNNYFYSGREWPYKNVKPRIIAEQYMADNLRDYKQFCLDKMPRMALVCSERFTKEGLKEDFYDEAWSHLAVQRPAYGNAVFPIQRPKQYKLMKELAAKISEKMPFARIDFYEIKEKV
;
A
#
# COMPACT_ATOMS: atom_id res chain seq x y z
N VAL A 1 4.65 -5.23 8.11
CA VAL A 1 4.41 -5.90 6.81
C VAL A 1 3.10 -6.65 6.77
N ASP A 2 2.59 -7.21 7.90
CA ASP A 2 1.21 -7.72 7.95
C ASP A 2 0.21 -6.58 7.76
N LYS A 3 -0.51 -6.57 6.62
CA LYS A 3 -1.42 -5.47 6.26
C LYS A 3 -2.59 -5.32 7.23
N TYR A 4 -2.98 -6.36 7.95
CA TYR A 4 -4.04 -6.29 8.95
C TYR A 4 -3.51 -5.82 10.31
N GLU A 5 -2.41 -6.36 10.78
CA GLU A 5 -1.86 -5.98 12.08
C GLU A 5 -1.29 -4.53 12.07
N VAL A 6 -0.73 -4.09 10.93
CA VAL A 6 -0.26 -2.70 10.81
C VAL A 6 -1.41 -1.69 10.89
N LYS A 7 -2.60 -2.04 10.40
CA LYS A 7 -3.79 -1.18 10.54
C LYS A 7 -4.17 -0.95 12.00
N LYS A 8 -4.15 -2.00 12.81
CA LYS A 8 -4.41 -1.90 14.25
C LYS A 8 -3.37 -1.02 14.95
N TYR A 9 -2.10 -1.16 14.54
CA TYR A 9 -1.04 -0.31 15.08
C TYR A 9 -1.24 1.16 14.71
N ILE A 10 -1.51 1.46 13.44
CA ILE A 10 -1.74 2.82 12.95
C ILE A 10 -2.99 3.43 13.62
N SER A 11 -4.09 2.69 13.69
CA SER A 11 -5.32 3.13 14.37
C SER A 11 -5.06 3.53 15.83
N ARG A 12 -4.24 2.77 16.54
CA ARG A 12 -3.86 3.06 17.92
C ARG A 12 -2.97 4.29 18.06
N VAL A 13 -2.04 4.51 17.13
CA VAL A 13 -1.05 5.59 17.20
C VAL A 13 -1.59 6.91 16.66
N LEU A 14 -2.36 6.85 15.58
CA LEU A 14 -2.84 8.04 14.85
C LEU A 14 -4.35 8.24 14.91
N GLY A 15 -5.12 7.16 15.07
CA GLY A 15 -6.58 7.14 14.96
C GLY A 15 -7.07 6.45 13.67
N GLU A 16 -8.32 6.00 13.71
CA GLU A 16 -8.95 5.21 12.62
C GLU A 16 -9.11 6.00 11.32
N GLN A 17 -9.18 7.33 11.39
CA GLN A 17 -9.32 8.21 10.23
C GLN A 17 -8.12 8.16 9.27
N TYR A 18 -6.98 7.62 9.72
CA TYR A 18 -5.77 7.44 8.90
C TYR A 18 -5.62 6.00 8.37
N VAL A 19 -6.63 5.18 8.52
CA VAL A 19 -6.62 3.79 8.09
C VAL A 19 -7.69 3.55 7.04
N ILE A 20 -7.32 2.99 5.89
CA ILE A 20 -8.31 2.57 4.89
C ILE A 20 -9.26 1.58 5.55
N PRO A 21 -10.60 1.77 5.49
CA PRO A 21 -11.55 0.88 6.10
C PRO A 21 -11.40 -0.57 5.65
N THR A 22 -11.40 -1.49 6.60
CA THR A 22 -11.42 -2.93 6.34
C THR A 22 -12.86 -3.39 6.24
N LEU A 23 -13.20 -4.05 5.14
CA LEU A 23 -14.54 -4.60 4.87
C LEU A 23 -14.68 -6.02 5.38
N GLY A 24 -13.58 -6.77 5.46
CA GLY A 24 -13.56 -8.13 5.97
C GLY A 24 -12.16 -8.73 5.99
N ILE A 25 -12.02 -9.82 6.75
CA ILE A 25 -10.78 -10.60 6.84
C ILE A 25 -11.13 -12.08 6.96
N TRP A 26 -10.41 -12.95 6.23
CA TRP A 26 -10.67 -14.38 6.14
C TRP A 26 -9.38 -15.19 6.07
N ASP A 27 -9.43 -16.41 6.52
CA ASP A 27 -8.32 -17.36 6.44
C ASP A 27 -8.33 -18.12 5.09
N SER A 28 -9.50 -18.26 4.45
CA SER A 28 -9.65 -18.91 3.14
C SER A 28 -10.55 -18.11 2.19
N PHE A 29 -10.41 -18.36 0.88
CA PHE A 29 -11.21 -17.71 -0.15
C PHE A 29 -12.71 -18.09 -0.06
N ASP A 30 -13.01 -19.32 0.34
CA ASP A 30 -14.37 -19.84 0.41
C ASP A 30 -15.20 -19.26 1.57
N GLU A 31 -14.56 -18.59 2.52
CA GLU A 31 -15.23 -17.88 3.60
C GLU A 31 -15.75 -16.51 3.19
N ILE A 32 -15.38 -16.01 2.02
CA ILE A 32 -15.75 -14.67 1.57
C ILE A 32 -17.20 -14.65 1.11
N ASP A 33 -18.04 -13.92 1.83
CA ASP A 33 -19.37 -13.57 1.37
C ASP A 33 -19.29 -12.35 0.43
N PHE A 34 -19.14 -12.62 -0.87
CA PHE A 34 -19.06 -11.57 -1.88
C PHE A 34 -20.35 -10.75 -1.98
N ASP A 35 -21.51 -11.29 -1.60
CA ASP A 35 -22.77 -10.56 -1.67
C ASP A 35 -22.85 -9.44 -0.63
N SER A 36 -22.21 -9.62 0.51
CA SER A 36 -22.10 -8.61 1.56
C SER A 36 -21.13 -7.46 1.22
N LEU A 37 -20.21 -7.67 0.24
CA LEU A 37 -19.24 -6.65 -0.14
C LEU A 37 -19.86 -5.60 -1.08
N PRO A 38 -19.41 -4.31 -1.02
CA PRO A 38 -19.86 -3.26 -1.92
C PRO A 38 -19.45 -3.55 -3.39
N ASP A 39 -19.97 -2.78 -4.33
CA ASP A 39 -19.63 -2.92 -5.75
C ASP A 39 -18.15 -2.64 -6.06
N GLN A 40 -17.51 -1.81 -5.24
CA GLN A 40 -16.09 -1.43 -5.39
C GLN A 40 -15.32 -1.77 -4.12
N PHE A 41 -14.30 -2.58 -4.25
CA PHE A 41 -13.41 -2.95 -3.15
C PHE A 41 -12.07 -3.47 -3.66
N VAL A 42 -11.15 -3.73 -2.75
CA VAL A 42 -9.83 -4.29 -3.06
C VAL A 42 -9.60 -5.53 -2.19
N LEU A 43 -9.30 -6.67 -2.82
CA LEU A 43 -8.83 -7.87 -2.12
C LEU A 43 -7.30 -7.92 -2.14
N LYS A 44 -6.72 -8.27 -1.01
CA LYS A 44 -5.27 -8.45 -0.85
C LYS A 44 -4.98 -9.64 0.06
N CYS A 45 -3.80 -10.25 -0.10
CA CYS A 45 -3.25 -11.10 0.94
C CYS A 45 -2.44 -10.26 1.94
N THR A 46 -2.58 -10.53 3.24
CA THR A 46 -1.97 -9.70 4.31
C THR A 46 -0.46 -9.83 4.38
N HIS A 47 0.08 -10.98 3.99
CA HIS A 47 1.46 -11.42 4.15
C HIS A 47 2.31 -11.32 2.88
N ASP A 48 1.73 -10.95 1.74
CA ASP A 48 2.38 -10.98 0.43
C ASP A 48 2.59 -9.57 -0.15
N SER A 49 3.46 -9.46 -1.15
CA SER A 49 3.69 -8.24 -1.93
C SER A 49 3.28 -8.50 -3.38
N GLY A 50 2.01 -8.24 -3.72
CA GLY A 50 1.52 -8.39 -5.10
C GLY A 50 0.19 -9.09 -5.27
N GLY A 51 -0.26 -9.91 -4.33
CA GLY A 51 -1.58 -10.58 -4.37
C GLY A 51 -2.74 -9.60 -4.19
N LEU A 52 -2.93 -8.73 -5.20
CA LEU A 52 -3.92 -7.65 -5.20
C LEU A 52 -4.90 -7.83 -6.34
N VAL A 53 -6.20 -7.73 -6.04
CA VAL A 53 -7.28 -7.65 -7.03
C VAL A 53 -8.15 -6.43 -6.73
N VAL A 54 -8.28 -5.52 -7.69
CA VAL A 54 -9.09 -4.30 -7.58
C VAL A 54 -10.41 -4.53 -8.29
N PHE A 55 -11.50 -4.29 -7.59
CA PHE A 55 -12.86 -4.37 -8.11
C PHE A 55 -13.41 -2.96 -8.27
N ASN A 56 -13.57 -2.54 -9.52
CA ASN A 56 -14.25 -1.28 -9.87
C ASN A 56 -15.74 -1.50 -10.14
N ASP A 57 -16.13 -2.75 -10.38
CA ASP A 57 -17.51 -3.17 -10.64
C ASP A 57 -17.62 -4.66 -10.33
N LYS A 58 -18.30 -5.00 -9.26
CA LYS A 58 -18.50 -6.38 -8.79
C LYS A 58 -19.17 -7.27 -9.83
N LYS A 59 -20.01 -6.72 -10.71
CA LYS A 59 -20.72 -7.46 -11.77
C LYS A 59 -19.79 -7.94 -12.87
N LYS A 60 -18.60 -7.35 -13.00
CA LYS A 60 -17.57 -7.74 -13.99
C LYS A 60 -16.51 -8.65 -13.39
N LEU A 61 -16.78 -9.20 -12.22
CA LEU A 61 -15.86 -10.07 -11.50
C LEU A 61 -15.68 -11.39 -12.24
N ASP A 62 -14.45 -11.67 -12.66
CA ASP A 62 -14.04 -13.03 -12.97
C ASP A 62 -13.68 -13.75 -11.65
N MET A 63 -14.64 -14.50 -11.14
CA MET A 63 -14.52 -15.20 -9.87
C MET A 63 -13.44 -16.27 -9.92
N GLU A 64 -13.29 -16.97 -11.04
CA GLU A 64 -12.30 -18.03 -11.18
C GLU A 64 -10.87 -17.48 -11.22
N GLU A 65 -10.64 -16.44 -12.00
CA GLU A 65 -9.35 -15.77 -12.05
C GLU A 65 -9.00 -15.15 -10.70
N THR A 66 -9.96 -14.50 -10.05
CA THR A 66 -9.78 -13.92 -8.71
C THR A 66 -9.40 -14.99 -7.70
N ARG A 67 -10.13 -16.10 -7.67
CA ARG A 67 -9.85 -17.22 -6.80
C ARG A 67 -8.44 -17.75 -7.00
N ARG A 68 -8.08 -18.04 -8.25
CA ARG A 68 -6.76 -18.55 -8.61
C ARG A 68 -5.65 -17.63 -8.11
N LYS A 69 -5.79 -16.32 -8.33
CA LYS A 69 -4.81 -15.29 -7.96
C LYS A 69 -4.63 -15.19 -6.44
N ILE A 70 -5.73 -15.17 -5.69
CA ILE A 70 -5.71 -15.07 -4.23
C ILE A 70 -5.17 -16.36 -3.61
N ILE A 71 -5.59 -17.55 -4.07
CA ILE A 71 -5.07 -18.83 -3.58
C ILE A 71 -3.58 -18.96 -3.85
N GLN A 72 -3.12 -18.60 -5.04
CA GLN A 72 -1.69 -18.59 -5.36
C GLN A 72 -0.91 -17.66 -4.42
N SER A 73 -1.44 -16.48 -4.13
CA SER A 73 -0.83 -15.53 -3.18
C SER A 73 -0.82 -16.08 -1.76
N LEU A 74 -1.90 -16.73 -1.29
CA LEU A 74 -1.96 -17.36 0.05
C LEU A 74 -0.90 -18.45 0.25
N GLN A 75 -0.56 -19.18 -0.82
CA GLN A 75 0.45 -20.25 -0.80
C GLN A 75 1.88 -19.72 -0.88
N ASN A 76 2.05 -18.47 -1.32
CA ASN A 76 3.35 -17.85 -1.46
C ASN A 76 3.88 -17.37 -0.11
N ASN A 77 5.19 -17.47 0.10
CA ASN A 77 5.84 -16.77 1.20
C ASN A 77 6.90 -15.84 0.62
N TYR A 78 6.58 -14.56 0.62
CA TYR A 78 7.41 -13.51 0.02
C TYR A 78 8.86 -13.48 0.55
N PHE A 79 9.10 -13.95 1.77
CA PHE A 79 10.46 -14.06 2.30
C PHE A 79 11.37 -14.92 1.42
N TYR A 80 10.88 -15.99 0.83
CA TYR A 80 11.75 -16.88 0.03
C TYR A 80 12.15 -16.28 -1.32
N SER A 81 11.36 -15.34 -1.86
CA SER A 81 11.70 -14.60 -3.09
C SER A 81 12.43 -13.28 -2.80
N GLY A 82 11.91 -12.48 -1.88
CA GLY A 82 12.43 -11.14 -1.57
C GLY A 82 13.52 -11.10 -0.49
N ARG A 83 13.68 -12.18 0.28
CA ARG A 83 14.57 -12.26 1.46
C ARG A 83 14.32 -11.17 2.51
N GLU A 84 13.15 -10.57 2.50
CA GLU A 84 12.74 -9.59 3.50
C GLU A 84 12.25 -10.31 4.76
N TRP A 85 13.09 -10.34 5.79
CA TRP A 85 12.83 -11.05 7.05
C TRP A 85 11.45 -10.81 7.67
N PRO A 86 10.91 -9.57 7.69
CA PRO A 86 9.63 -9.30 8.34
C PRO A 86 8.44 -10.09 7.76
N TYR A 87 8.54 -10.58 6.53
CA TYR A 87 7.47 -11.39 5.90
C TYR A 87 7.48 -12.86 6.31
N LYS A 88 8.60 -13.37 6.84
CA LYS A 88 8.83 -14.81 7.00
C LYS A 88 7.74 -15.54 7.78
N ASN A 89 7.27 -14.94 8.87
CA ASN A 89 6.36 -15.57 9.83
C ASN A 89 4.99 -14.87 9.88
N VAL A 90 4.63 -14.09 8.86
CA VAL A 90 3.31 -13.46 8.79
C VAL A 90 2.26 -14.51 8.44
N LYS A 91 1.21 -14.61 9.24
CA LYS A 91 0.08 -15.51 8.96
C LYS A 91 -0.61 -15.11 7.66
N PRO A 92 -0.72 -16.00 6.67
CA PRO A 92 -1.50 -15.75 5.47
C PRO A 92 -2.98 -15.53 5.80
N ARG A 93 -3.54 -14.40 5.34
CA ARG A 93 -4.97 -14.08 5.43
C ARG A 93 -5.36 -13.24 4.21
N ILE A 94 -6.64 -13.24 3.90
CA ILE A 94 -7.24 -12.37 2.90
C ILE A 94 -7.85 -11.18 3.63
N ILE A 95 -7.66 -9.97 3.10
CA ILE A 95 -8.30 -8.76 3.58
C ILE A 95 -9.04 -8.07 2.43
N ALA A 96 -10.27 -7.67 2.66
CA ALA A 96 -10.99 -6.74 1.80
C ALA A 96 -10.91 -5.33 2.37
N GLU A 97 -10.56 -4.39 1.52
CA GLU A 97 -10.48 -2.97 1.85
C GLU A 97 -11.40 -2.14 0.98
N GLN A 98 -11.87 -1.02 1.52
CA GLN A 98 -12.63 -0.05 0.76
C GLN A 98 -11.80 0.44 -0.44
N TYR A 99 -12.43 0.47 -1.62
CA TYR A 99 -11.87 1.12 -2.79
C TYR A 99 -11.86 2.63 -2.56
N MET A 100 -10.71 3.27 -2.73
CA MET A 100 -10.56 4.67 -2.37
C MET A 100 -10.64 5.61 -3.57
N ALA A 101 -9.94 5.34 -4.65
CA ALA A 101 -9.97 6.10 -5.89
C ALA A 101 -9.14 5.42 -6.99
N ASP A 102 -9.37 5.84 -8.25
CA ASP A 102 -8.51 5.49 -9.38
C ASP A 102 -7.18 6.24 -9.33
N ASN A 103 -6.15 5.64 -9.89
CA ASN A 103 -4.85 6.28 -10.12
C ASN A 103 -4.21 6.95 -8.88
N LEU A 104 -4.38 6.34 -7.72
CA LEU A 104 -3.74 6.81 -6.50
C LEU A 104 -2.22 6.82 -6.65
N ARG A 105 -1.60 7.94 -6.22
CA ARG A 105 -0.16 8.00 -6.03
C ARG A 105 0.18 7.47 -4.64
N ASP A 106 1.17 6.57 -4.58
CA ASP A 106 1.75 6.13 -3.31
C ASP A 106 2.85 7.12 -2.92
N TYR A 107 2.74 7.74 -1.77
CA TYR A 107 3.78 8.56 -1.15
C TYR A 107 4.45 7.77 -0.03
N LYS A 108 5.66 7.27 -0.29
CA LYS A 108 6.37 6.38 0.62
C LYS A 108 7.47 7.16 1.35
N GLN A 109 7.23 7.47 2.63
CA GLN A 109 8.19 8.17 3.47
C GLN A 109 9.21 7.20 4.05
N PHE A 110 10.48 7.39 3.73
CA PHE A 110 11.59 6.68 4.36
C PHE A 110 12.03 7.41 5.63
N CYS A 111 11.80 6.78 6.77
CA CYS A 111 12.17 7.30 8.07
C CYS A 111 13.47 6.61 8.55
N LEU A 112 14.45 7.42 8.92
CA LEU A 112 15.70 7.00 9.54
C LEU A 112 15.77 7.68 10.91
N ASP A 113 15.98 6.90 11.96
CA ASP A 113 15.99 7.40 13.35
C ASP A 113 14.80 8.33 13.63
N LYS A 114 13.58 7.86 13.33
CA LYS A 114 12.31 8.56 13.54
C LYS A 114 12.06 9.76 12.60
N MET A 115 13.02 10.13 11.77
CA MET A 115 12.92 11.31 10.90
C MET A 115 12.63 10.91 9.46
N PRO A 116 11.54 11.42 8.85
CA PRO A 116 11.31 11.29 7.42
C PRO A 116 12.40 12.04 6.63
N ARG A 117 13.25 11.28 5.94
CA ARG A 117 14.42 11.83 5.22
C ARG A 117 14.24 11.89 3.72
N MET A 118 13.40 11.06 3.18
CA MET A 118 13.22 10.93 1.73
C MET A 118 11.82 10.41 1.44
N ALA A 119 11.24 10.87 0.35
CA ALA A 119 10.00 10.34 -0.20
C ALA A 119 10.25 9.62 -1.53
N LEU A 120 9.65 8.45 -1.71
CA LEU A 120 9.48 7.80 -3.00
C LEU A 120 8.02 7.95 -3.42
N VAL A 121 7.78 8.48 -4.60
CA VAL A 121 6.44 8.59 -5.18
C VAL A 121 6.27 7.55 -6.27
N CYS A 122 5.28 6.69 -6.13
CA CYS A 122 4.87 5.75 -7.15
C CYS A 122 3.67 6.32 -7.90
N SER A 123 3.80 6.52 -9.21
CA SER A 123 2.77 7.07 -10.09
C SER A 123 2.57 6.20 -11.33
N GLU A 124 1.53 6.48 -12.09
CA GLU A 124 1.24 5.87 -13.41
C GLU A 124 1.11 4.34 -13.41
N ARG A 125 0.89 3.71 -12.25
CA ARG A 125 0.86 2.24 -12.05
C ARG A 125 -0.02 1.49 -13.04
N PHE A 126 -1.13 2.08 -13.47
CA PHE A 126 -2.12 1.45 -14.33
C PHE A 126 -2.17 2.05 -15.74
N THR A 127 -1.16 2.82 -16.12
CA THR A 127 -1.03 3.34 -17.49
C THR A 127 -0.31 2.33 -18.40
N LYS A 128 -0.32 2.59 -19.70
CA LYS A 128 0.41 1.77 -20.68
C LYS A 128 1.91 1.84 -20.51
N GLU A 129 2.41 2.98 -20.02
CA GLU A 129 3.82 3.25 -19.75
C GLU A 129 4.30 2.55 -18.48
N GLY A 130 3.36 2.09 -17.65
CA GLY A 130 3.62 1.37 -16.41
C GLY A 130 4.11 2.26 -15.27
N LEU A 131 4.38 1.61 -14.15
CA LEU A 131 4.79 2.26 -12.91
C LEU A 131 6.00 3.16 -13.09
N LYS A 132 5.91 4.39 -12.56
CA LYS A 132 7.02 5.36 -12.43
C LYS A 132 7.36 5.54 -10.95
N GLU A 133 8.65 5.72 -10.68
CA GLU A 133 9.17 5.91 -9.34
C GLU A 133 10.11 7.11 -9.28
N ASP A 134 9.76 8.11 -8.47
CA ASP A 134 10.48 9.36 -8.32
C ASP A 134 10.86 9.59 -6.87
N PHE A 135 12.12 9.95 -6.63
CA PHE A 135 12.63 10.22 -5.29
C PHE A 135 12.74 11.72 -5.01
N TYR A 136 12.35 12.11 -3.82
CA TYR A 136 12.36 13.50 -3.35
C TYR A 136 13.03 13.59 -1.98
N ASP A 137 13.77 14.68 -1.76
CA ASP A 137 14.34 15.00 -0.44
C ASP A 137 13.29 15.57 0.53
N GLU A 138 13.71 15.96 1.72
CA GLU A 138 12.84 16.55 2.75
C GLU A 138 12.21 17.89 2.33
N ALA A 139 12.83 18.62 1.41
CA ALA A 139 12.35 19.90 0.87
C ALA A 139 11.46 19.72 -0.37
N TRP A 140 11.30 18.48 -0.85
CA TRP A 140 10.61 18.11 -2.09
C TRP A 140 11.43 18.47 -3.34
N SER A 141 12.77 18.47 -3.27
CA SER A 141 13.61 18.55 -4.45
C SER A 141 13.73 17.16 -5.08
N HIS A 142 13.52 17.04 -6.37
CA HIS A 142 13.66 15.77 -7.09
C HIS A 142 15.13 15.31 -7.05
N LEU A 143 15.33 14.08 -6.62
CA LEU A 143 16.67 13.48 -6.54
C LEU A 143 17.02 12.80 -7.87
N ALA A 144 18.28 12.93 -8.31
CA ALA A 144 18.79 12.24 -9.49
C ALA A 144 19.06 10.75 -9.19
N VAL A 145 18.02 10.07 -8.71
CA VAL A 145 18.02 8.63 -8.35
C VAL A 145 16.96 7.93 -9.18
N GLN A 146 17.36 6.85 -9.84
CA GLN A 146 16.45 6.00 -10.61
C GLN A 146 16.67 4.54 -10.25
N ARG A 147 15.58 3.80 -10.07
CA ARG A 147 15.65 2.35 -9.94
C ARG A 147 15.75 1.71 -11.34
N PRO A 148 16.59 0.69 -11.53
CA PRO A 148 16.77 0.08 -12.87
C PRO A 148 15.47 -0.47 -13.48
N ALA A 149 14.54 -0.92 -12.64
CA ALA A 149 13.28 -1.54 -13.09
C ALA A 149 12.18 -0.53 -13.42
N TYR A 150 12.28 0.73 -12.98
CA TYR A 150 11.23 1.73 -13.11
C TYR A 150 11.82 3.09 -13.51
N GLY A 151 11.29 3.68 -14.59
CA GLY A 151 11.67 5.02 -15.00
C GLY A 151 11.07 6.10 -14.07
N ASN A 152 11.61 7.31 -14.16
CA ASN A 152 10.99 8.48 -13.57
C ASN A 152 9.80 8.95 -14.42
N ALA A 153 8.89 9.73 -13.82
CA ALA A 153 7.83 10.41 -14.54
C ALA A 153 8.40 11.44 -15.53
N VAL A 154 7.70 11.68 -16.63
CA VAL A 154 8.15 12.65 -17.65
C VAL A 154 8.20 14.09 -17.08
N PHE A 155 7.28 14.40 -16.17
CA PHE A 155 7.23 15.71 -15.54
C PHE A 155 7.39 15.56 -14.02
N PRO A 156 8.04 16.54 -13.34
CA PRO A 156 8.17 16.54 -11.89
C PRO A 156 6.82 16.44 -11.21
N ILE A 157 6.70 15.57 -10.22
CA ILE A 157 5.48 15.40 -9.46
C ILE A 157 5.34 16.56 -8.48
N GLN A 158 4.20 17.23 -8.52
CA GLN A 158 3.90 18.32 -7.57
C GLN A 158 3.88 17.79 -6.14
N ARG A 159 4.42 18.58 -5.22
CA ARG A 159 4.38 18.27 -3.79
C ARG A 159 2.91 18.14 -3.33
N PRO A 160 2.55 17.03 -2.65
CA PRO A 160 1.20 16.88 -2.13
C PRO A 160 0.87 17.98 -1.13
N LYS A 161 -0.37 18.43 -1.09
CA LYS A 161 -0.80 19.53 -0.20
C LYS A 161 -0.58 19.16 1.26
N GLN A 162 -0.76 17.88 1.60
CA GLN A 162 -0.61 17.36 2.96
C GLN A 162 0.79 16.80 3.25
N TYR A 163 1.82 17.16 2.47
CA TYR A 163 3.16 16.64 2.67
C TYR A 163 3.72 16.88 4.08
N LYS A 164 3.45 18.05 4.64
CA LYS A 164 3.85 18.37 6.03
C LYS A 164 3.20 17.41 7.01
N LEU A 165 1.89 17.19 6.89
CA LEU A 165 1.15 16.24 7.73
C LEU A 165 1.67 14.80 7.54
N MET A 166 1.94 14.36 6.30
CA MET A 166 2.53 13.04 6.04
C MET A 166 3.84 12.85 6.81
N LYS A 167 4.72 13.86 6.84
CA LYS A 167 5.97 13.80 7.59
C LYS A 167 5.74 13.70 9.10
N GLU A 168 4.81 14.49 9.64
CA GLU A 168 4.46 14.44 11.06
C GLU A 168 3.90 13.07 11.46
N LEU A 169 3.01 12.52 10.67
CA LEU A 169 2.44 11.19 10.89
C LEU A 169 3.50 10.09 10.75
N ALA A 170 4.36 10.18 9.74
CA ALA A 170 5.45 9.22 9.54
C ALA A 170 6.42 9.21 10.73
N ALA A 171 6.78 10.38 11.27
CA ALA A 171 7.62 10.49 12.46
C ALA A 171 6.97 9.82 13.68
N LYS A 172 5.67 10.03 13.91
CA LYS A 172 4.92 9.38 15.01
C LYS A 172 4.89 7.86 14.87
N ILE A 173 4.61 7.35 13.66
CA ILE A 173 4.57 5.89 13.40
C ILE A 173 5.94 5.27 13.64
N SER A 174 7.01 5.93 13.19
CA SER A 174 8.38 5.41 13.25
C SER A 174 9.12 5.70 14.56
N GLU A 175 8.46 6.30 15.56
CA GLU A 175 9.10 6.78 16.82
C GLU A 175 10.00 5.73 17.50
N LYS A 176 9.63 4.45 17.42
CA LYS A 176 10.36 3.33 18.04
C LYS A 176 11.11 2.45 17.02
N MET A 177 11.28 2.96 15.81
CA MET A 177 11.89 2.19 14.72
C MET A 177 13.14 2.91 14.21
N PRO A 178 14.30 2.23 14.15
CA PRO A 178 15.51 2.83 13.58
C PRO A 178 15.36 3.08 12.07
N PHE A 179 14.57 2.27 11.40
CA PHE A 179 14.20 2.41 9.99
C PHE A 179 12.74 1.99 9.79
N ALA A 180 12.00 2.80 9.05
CA ALA A 180 10.66 2.44 8.58
C ALA A 180 10.35 3.10 7.24
N ARG A 181 9.53 2.45 6.41
CA ARG A 181 8.87 3.05 5.27
C ARG A 181 7.38 3.13 5.56
N ILE A 182 6.85 4.34 5.52
CA ILE A 182 5.43 4.60 5.77
C ILE A 182 4.80 5.08 4.46
N ASP A 183 3.81 4.35 4.02
CA ASP A 183 3.16 4.56 2.72
C ASP A 183 1.83 5.30 2.93
N PHE A 184 1.62 6.41 2.21
CA PHE A 184 0.45 7.27 2.29
C PHE A 184 -0.25 7.42 0.94
N TYR A 185 -1.54 7.68 1.00
CA TYR A 185 -2.30 8.28 -0.10
C TYR A 185 -2.75 9.70 0.27
N GLU A 186 -2.92 10.56 -0.72
CA GLU A 186 -3.63 11.84 -0.57
C GLU A 186 -4.87 11.80 -1.44
N ILE A 187 -6.06 11.88 -0.82
CA ILE A 187 -7.34 11.79 -1.50
C ILE A 187 -8.17 13.02 -1.13
N LYS A 188 -8.54 13.85 -2.11
CA LYS A 188 -9.29 15.10 -1.88
C LYS A 188 -8.66 15.93 -0.75
N GLU A 189 -7.33 16.08 -0.80
CA GLU A 189 -6.54 16.85 0.17
C GLU A 189 -6.56 16.29 1.62
N LYS A 190 -6.84 14.99 1.78
CA LYS A 190 -6.75 14.28 3.05
C LYS A 190 -5.74 13.13 2.94
N VAL A 191 -5.04 12.86 4.03
CA VAL A 191 -4.12 11.72 4.19
C VAL A 191 -4.86 10.54 4.78
#